data_31d3d2a73adf7ffe17aaa4e47c12fe6c
#
_entry.id   31d3d2a73adf7ffe17aaa4e47c12fe6c
#
_cell.length_a   1.000
_cell.length_b   1.000
_cell.length_c   1.000
_cell.angle_alpha   90.00
_cell.angle_beta   90.00
_cell.angle_gamma   90.00
#
_symmetry.space_group_name_H-M   'P 1'
#
loop_
_entity.id
_entity.type
_entity.pdbx_description
1 polymer ?
#
loop_
_entity_poly.entity_id
_entity_poly.type
_entity_poly.pdbx_seq_one_letter_code
_entity_poly.pdbx_strand_id
1 'polypeptide(L)'
;MLSDIEIAQGAEMKLITEIAEELGIQAQEIEPYGYYKAKVTESLFERTANQPDGKLILVTAINPTPAGEGKTTVSVGLGQAMSKIGKKAVLALREPSLGPVFGIKGGAAGGGYAQVVPMEDINLHFTGDIHAMTAANNLLCALLDNHIQQGNALRIDTRRILFKRCMDMNDRALRNIVIGMGGAFNGVPREDSFQITVASEVMAILCLASDLEDLKTRLGNILVAYNLDGEPVYAKDLQAQGAMTALLKDAIKPNLVQTLEHTPVLIHGGPFANIAHGCNSVRATKLALKLGDYCVTEAGFGSDLGAEKFFDIKCRYAGLKPSCVVLVATVRALKYNGGVPKTELTKPDLEALKKGIVNLKTHIENMQKYHVPVVVALNQFYTDTQEELDYIAEYCKNLGVETSLCEVFAKGGAGGMDLARKVCRIADTQESEFEVLYSQDLSITEKIEKIAKEIYRADGVKFLPKVAKALQGFEKLGYGNLPVCIAKTQYSLSDNPQLLGKPGHFTITVSDIRVSAGAGFIVALTGDIMTMPGLPKSPAALKIDCDNNGNISGLF
;
A
#
# COMPACT_ATOMS: atom_id res chain seq x y z
N MET A 1 26.93 5.54 13.37
CA MET A 1 26.26 4.65 12.41
C MET A 1 25.95 5.52 11.20
N LEU A 2 26.24 5.06 9.99
CA LEU A 2 25.91 5.79 8.76
C LEU A 2 24.38 5.96 8.66
N SER A 3 23.92 7.05 8.08
CA SER A 3 22.50 7.26 7.74
C SER A 3 22.09 6.37 6.55
N ASP A 4 20.78 6.20 6.35
CA ASP A 4 20.29 5.35 5.27
C ASP A 4 20.76 5.83 3.89
N ILE A 5 20.81 7.16 3.67
CA ILE A 5 21.30 7.73 2.42
C ILE A 5 22.80 7.52 2.24
N GLU A 6 23.63 7.65 3.29
CA GLU A 6 25.06 7.39 3.22
C GLU A 6 25.36 5.94 2.88
N ILE A 7 24.58 5.00 3.44
CA ILE A 7 24.69 3.56 3.10
C ILE A 7 24.33 3.34 1.63
N ALA A 8 23.24 3.96 1.15
CA ALA A 8 22.79 3.81 -0.23
C ALA A 8 23.76 4.43 -1.24
N GLN A 9 24.32 5.62 -0.94
CA GLN A 9 25.31 6.29 -1.78
C GLN A 9 26.66 5.54 -1.83
N GLY A 10 27.01 4.82 -0.78
CA GLY A 10 28.19 3.96 -0.74
C GLY A 10 28.02 2.58 -1.40
N ALA A 11 26.84 2.28 -1.95
CA ALA A 11 26.56 0.97 -2.53
C ALA A 11 27.20 0.77 -3.91
N GLU A 12 27.81 -0.40 -4.12
CA GLU A 12 28.25 -0.86 -5.43
C GLU A 12 27.06 -1.52 -6.15
N MET A 13 26.40 -0.78 -7.06
CA MET A 13 25.26 -1.28 -7.81
C MET A 13 25.71 -2.00 -9.08
N LYS A 14 25.10 -3.15 -9.39
CA LYS A 14 25.16 -3.78 -10.71
C LYS A 14 24.39 -2.97 -11.75
N LEU A 15 24.77 -3.08 -13.02
CA LEU A 15 23.95 -2.54 -14.11
C LEU A 15 22.59 -3.23 -14.11
N ILE A 16 21.55 -2.49 -14.43
CA ILE A 16 20.18 -3.04 -14.45
C ILE A 16 20.03 -4.16 -15.48
N THR A 17 20.84 -4.12 -16.54
CA THR A 17 20.90 -5.17 -17.56
C THR A 17 21.47 -6.48 -17.00
N GLU A 18 22.43 -6.42 -16.07
CA GLU A 18 22.97 -7.60 -15.39
C GLU A 18 21.94 -8.22 -14.45
N ILE A 19 21.20 -7.38 -13.70
CA ILE A 19 20.10 -7.84 -12.85
C ILE A 19 19.00 -8.50 -13.68
N ALA A 20 18.67 -7.93 -14.85
CA ALA A 20 17.70 -8.52 -15.76
C ALA A 20 18.18 -9.88 -16.30
N GLU A 21 19.44 -9.99 -16.72
CA GLU A 21 20.03 -11.24 -17.21
C GLU A 21 20.01 -12.35 -16.14
N GLU A 22 20.38 -12.02 -14.89
CA GLU A 22 20.30 -12.95 -13.75
C GLU A 22 18.88 -13.48 -13.49
N LEU A 23 17.85 -12.70 -13.83
CA LEU A 23 16.44 -13.12 -13.78
C LEU A 23 16.01 -13.93 -15.02
N GLY A 24 16.85 -13.99 -16.05
CA GLY A 24 16.49 -14.59 -17.35
C GLY A 24 15.58 -13.69 -18.17
N ILE A 25 15.63 -12.38 -17.96
CA ILE A 25 14.95 -11.35 -18.76
C ILE A 25 15.85 -11.00 -19.95
N GLN A 26 15.30 -10.96 -21.14
CA GLN A 26 16.05 -10.63 -22.36
C GLN A 26 16.22 -9.12 -22.52
N ALA A 27 17.26 -8.68 -23.21
CA ALA A 27 17.58 -7.26 -23.36
C ALA A 27 16.44 -6.42 -23.98
N GLN A 28 15.66 -7.01 -24.91
CA GLN A 28 14.49 -6.34 -25.52
C GLN A 28 13.24 -6.33 -24.63
N GLU A 29 13.25 -7.01 -23.50
CA GLU A 29 12.14 -7.09 -22.55
C GLU A 29 12.25 -6.03 -21.44
N ILE A 30 13.28 -5.18 -21.49
CA ILE A 30 13.45 -4.03 -20.60
C ILE A 30 13.68 -2.76 -21.41
N GLU A 31 13.27 -1.64 -20.82
CA GLU A 31 13.54 -0.26 -21.26
C GLU A 31 14.38 0.42 -20.18
N PRO A 32 15.72 0.54 -20.32
CA PRO A 32 16.56 1.17 -19.31
C PRO A 32 16.25 2.65 -19.11
N TYR A 33 16.17 3.06 -17.85
CA TYR A 33 16.08 4.45 -17.40
C TYR A 33 17.37 4.82 -16.67
N GLY A 34 18.44 5.01 -17.43
CA GLY A 34 19.81 5.11 -16.93
C GLY A 34 20.41 3.72 -16.65
N TYR A 35 21.40 3.66 -15.75
CA TYR A 35 22.21 2.46 -15.53
C TYR A 35 21.59 1.45 -14.54
N TYR A 36 20.75 1.93 -13.60
CA TYR A 36 20.38 1.17 -12.40
C TYR A 36 18.89 0.92 -12.25
N LYS A 37 18.07 1.34 -13.21
CA LYS A 37 16.62 1.15 -13.24
C LYS A 37 16.13 0.92 -14.66
N ALA A 38 15.06 0.14 -14.80
CA ALA A 38 14.42 -0.13 -16.08
C ALA A 38 12.92 -0.35 -15.91
N LYS A 39 12.15 -0.11 -16.95
CA LYS A 39 10.79 -0.63 -17.06
C LYS A 39 10.79 -1.98 -17.77
N VAL A 40 9.89 -2.87 -17.35
CA VAL A 40 9.68 -4.15 -18.03
C VAL A 40 8.62 -3.99 -19.13
N THR A 41 8.87 -4.58 -20.29
CA THR A 41 7.97 -4.48 -21.46
C THR A 41 6.86 -5.53 -21.45
N GLU A 42 5.84 -5.36 -22.27
CA GLU A 42 4.72 -6.30 -22.39
C GLU A 42 5.18 -7.70 -22.89
N SER A 43 6.19 -7.75 -23.76
CA SER A 43 6.74 -9.02 -24.26
C SER A 43 7.24 -9.95 -23.16
N LEU A 44 7.72 -9.41 -22.02
CA LEU A 44 8.10 -10.22 -20.86
C LEU A 44 6.86 -10.92 -20.25
N PHE A 45 5.75 -10.21 -20.11
CA PHE A 45 4.50 -10.80 -19.60
C PHE A 45 3.98 -11.89 -20.53
N GLU A 46 3.99 -11.65 -21.85
CA GLU A 46 3.58 -12.64 -22.84
C GLU A 46 4.44 -13.90 -22.80
N ARG A 47 5.77 -13.74 -22.76
CA ARG A 47 6.71 -14.88 -22.72
C ARG A 47 6.59 -15.69 -21.42
N THR A 48 6.32 -15.05 -20.31
CA THR A 48 6.28 -15.71 -19.00
C THR A 48 4.87 -16.18 -18.59
N ALA A 49 3.83 -15.86 -19.37
CA ALA A 49 2.43 -16.14 -19.05
C ALA A 49 2.16 -17.59 -18.60
N ASN A 50 2.77 -18.55 -19.31
CA ASN A 50 2.56 -19.98 -19.06
C ASN A 50 3.60 -20.61 -18.11
N GLN A 51 4.53 -19.83 -17.53
CA GLN A 51 5.45 -20.34 -16.52
C GLN A 51 4.69 -20.61 -15.20
N PRO A 52 5.14 -21.61 -14.42
CA PRO A 52 4.54 -21.83 -13.10
C PRO A 52 4.79 -20.63 -12.19
N ASP A 53 3.86 -20.40 -11.25
CA ASP A 53 4.02 -19.38 -10.23
C ASP A 53 4.94 -19.88 -9.11
N GLY A 54 5.83 -19.00 -8.65
CA GLY A 54 6.54 -19.19 -7.38
C GLY A 54 5.62 -19.01 -6.16
N LYS A 55 6.20 -19.10 -4.97
CA LYS A 55 5.49 -18.96 -3.70
C LYS A 55 5.30 -17.48 -3.34
N LEU A 56 4.07 -17.07 -3.03
CA LEU A 56 3.73 -15.70 -2.63
C LEU A 56 3.87 -15.53 -1.12
N ILE A 57 4.80 -14.69 -0.69
CA ILE A 57 5.05 -14.36 0.72
C ILE A 57 4.55 -12.94 0.99
N LEU A 58 3.58 -12.80 1.89
CA LEU A 58 3.07 -11.50 2.32
C LEU A 58 3.77 -11.06 3.61
N VAL A 59 4.41 -9.89 3.60
CA VAL A 59 4.92 -9.24 4.81
C VAL A 59 3.91 -8.18 5.28
N THR A 60 3.47 -8.31 6.52
CA THR A 60 2.57 -7.36 7.19
C THR A 60 3.05 -7.12 8.62
N ALA A 61 2.30 -6.38 9.45
CA ALA A 61 2.70 -6.09 10.83
C ALA A 61 1.50 -6.03 11.76
N ILE A 62 1.78 -5.98 13.06
CA ILE A 62 0.84 -5.56 14.10
C ILE A 62 0.49 -4.07 13.97
N ASN A 63 -0.44 -3.53 14.78
CA ASN A 63 -0.73 -2.11 14.77
C ASN A 63 0.54 -1.28 15.03
N PRO A 64 0.88 -0.33 14.14
CA PRO A 64 2.17 0.36 14.21
C PRO A 64 2.20 1.44 15.29
N THR A 65 3.41 1.74 15.77
CA THR A 65 3.71 3.02 16.41
C THR A 65 3.76 4.13 15.35
N PRO A 66 3.72 5.40 15.73
CA PRO A 66 3.94 6.50 14.77
C PRO A 66 5.30 6.50 14.06
N ALA A 67 6.31 5.82 14.64
CA ALA A 67 7.62 5.66 14.01
C ALA A 67 7.64 4.55 12.94
N GLY A 68 6.62 3.66 12.93
CA GLY A 68 6.56 2.49 12.06
C GLY A 68 7.30 1.28 12.64
N GLU A 69 7.08 0.10 12.01
CA GLU A 69 7.59 -1.19 12.53
C GLU A 69 8.64 -1.82 11.61
N GLY A 70 9.10 -1.10 10.59
CA GLY A 70 10.14 -1.57 9.68
C GLY A 70 9.68 -2.69 8.72
N LYS A 71 8.41 -2.74 8.33
CA LYS A 71 7.91 -3.75 7.37
C LYS A 71 8.72 -3.82 6.08
N THR A 72 8.94 -2.67 5.44
CA THR A 72 9.69 -2.61 4.17
C THR A 72 11.13 -3.07 4.38
N THR A 73 11.78 -2.67 5.47
CA THR A 73 13.11 -3.16 5.85
C THR A 73 13.13 -4.67 6.02
N VAL A 74 12.13 -5.25 6.72
CA VAL A 74 12.00 -6.71 6.88
C VAL A 74 11.71 -7.37 5.53
N SER A 75 10.87 -6.79 4.66
CA SER A 75 10.58 -7.35 3.33
C SER A 75 11.83 -7.41 2.46
N VAL A 76 12.59 -6.31 2.41
CA VAL A 76 13.84 -6.22 1.66
C VAL A 76 14.87 -7.17 2.23
N GLY A 77 15.10 -7.15 3.55
CA GLY A 77 16.05 -8.03 4.22
C GLY A 77 15.69 -9.52 4.09
N LEU A 78 14.42 -9.87 4.08
CA LEU A 78 13.95 -11.24 3.81
C LEU A 78 14.28 -11.68 2.38
N GLY A 79 14.05 -10.83 1.38
CA GLY A 79 14.45 -11.12 0.00
C GLY A 79 15.96 -11.32 -0.14
N GLN A 80 16.77 -10.41 0.45
CA GLN A 80 18.22 -10.55 0.50
C GLN A 80 18.65 -11.86 1.21
N ALA A 81 18.00 -12.19 2.33
CA ALA A 81 18.28 -13.42 3.07
C ALA A 81 17.92 -14.69 2.28
N MET A 82 16.81 -14.68 1.54
CA MET A 82 16.43 -15.78 0.64
C MET A 82 17.50 -15.99 -0.45
N SER A 83 18.00 -14.91 -1.05
CA SER A 83 19.10 -14.98 -2.02
C SER A 83 20.37 -15.56 -1.39
N LYS A 84 20.73 -15.17 -0.15
CA LYS A 84 21.89 -15.71 0.57
C LYS A 84 21.79 -17.20 0.90
N ILE A 85 20.61 -17.74 1.07
CA ILE A 85 20.40 -19.20 1.26
C ILE A 85 20.17 -19.95 -0.05
N GLY A 86 20.46 -19.30 -1.20
CA GLY A 86 20.41 -19.92 -2.53
C GLY A 86 19.02 -20.05 -3.13
N LYS A 87 18.05 -19.27 -2.67
CA LYS A 87 16.69 -19.23 -3.24
C LYS A 87 16.55 -18.06 -4.21
N LYS A 88 15.84 -18.26 -5.32
CA LYS A 88 15.55 -17.22 -6.30
C LYS A 88 14.35 -16.39 -5.82
N ALA A 89 14.62 -15.29 -5.12
CA ALA A 89 13.62 -14.37 -4.61
C ALA A 89 13.50 -13.13 -5.49
N VAL A 90 12.28 -12.66 -5.71
CA VAL A 90 11.96 -11.38 -6.35
C VAL A 90 11.03 -10.61 -5.41
N LEU A 91 11.37 -9.36 -5.13
CA LEU A 91 10.49 -8.50 -4.34
C LEU A 91 9.52 -7.75 -5.24
N ALA A 92 8.30 -7.53 -4.74
CA ALA A 92 7.30 -6.68 -5.38
C ALA A 92 6.83 -5.64 -4.35
N LEU A 93 7.24 -4.37 -4.52
CA LEU A 93 7.07 -3.31 -3.53
C LEU A 93 6.30 -2.11 -4.12
N ARG A 94 5.86 -1.22 -3.22
CA ARG A 94 5.19 0.02 -3.61
C ARG A 94 6.20 1.12 -3.93
N GLU A 95 5.81 1.99 -4.87
CA GLU A 95 6.49 3.24 -5.15
C GLU A 95 6.16 4.29 -4.07
N PRO A 96 7.15 5.01 -3.50
CA PRO A 96 6.89 6.06 -2.52
C PRO A 96 6.31 7.32 -3.16
N SER A 97 5.44 8.02 -2.43
CA SER A 97 4.87 9.32 -2.78
C SER A 97 5.71 10.45 -2.18
N LEU A 98 5.87 11.54 -2.89
CA LEU A 98 6.66 12.71 -2.46
C LEU A 98 6.12 13.33 -1.17
N GLY A 99 4.80 13.35 -0.97
CA GLY A 99 4.21 13.92 0.24
C GLY A 99 4.74 13.31 1.54
N PRO A 100 4.72 11.99 1.74
CA PRO A 100 5.37 11.32 2.87
C PRO A 100 6.87 11.56 2.95
N VAL A 101 7.59 11.53 1.82
CA VAL A 101 9.06 11.73 1.75
C VAL A 101 9.44 13.10 2.28
N PHE A 102 8.78 14.16 1.83
CA PHE A 102 9.02 15.53 2.29
C PHE A 102 8.30 15.88 3.61
N GLY A 103 7.43 14.99 4.10
CA GLY A 103 6.63 15.15 5.32
C GLY A 103 7.29 14.62 6.60
N ILE A 104 6.81 13.49 7.11
CA ILE A 104 7.22 12.91 8.40
C ILE A 104 7.98 11.60 8.22
N LYS A 105 7.64 10.82 7.19
CA LYS A 105 8.14 9.45 7.04
C LYS A 105 9.27 9.41 6.03
N GLY A 106 10.28 8.59 6.38
CA GLY A 106 11.22 8.07 5.42
C GLY A 106 10.55 7.38 4.24
N GLY A 107 11.27 7.27 3.12
CA GLY A 107 10.81 6.65 1.90
C GLY A 107 10.49 5.16 2.06
N ALA A 108 9.92 4.57 1.01
CA ALA A 108 9.54 3.16 0.99
C ALA A 108 10.69 2.22 0.54
N ALA A 109 11.93 2.68 0.57
CA ALA A 109 13.09 1.91 0.07
C ALA A 109 13.71 0.94 1.10
N GLY A 110 13.15 0.80 2.30
CA GLY A 110 13.76 0.05 3.40
C GLY A 110 14.63 0.94 4.28
N GLY A 111 15.61 0.37 5.01
CA GLY A 111 16.52 1.12 5.87
C GLY A 111 17.72 0.27 6.32
N GLY A 112 18.78 0.95 6.78
CA GLY A 112 20.05 0.31 7.15
C GLY A 112 20.63 -0.46 5.96
N TYR A 113 21.07 -1.70 6.21
CA TYR A 113 21.60 -2.58 5.17
C TYR A 113 20.54 -3.41 4.43
N ALA A 114 19.26 -3.15 4.68
CA ALA A 114 18.14 -3.75 3.96
C ALA A 114 17.39 -2.66 3.17
N GLN A 115 18.00 -2.17 2.10
CA GLN A 115 17.49 -1.10 1.24
C GLN A 115 17.42 -1.51 -0.23
N VAL A 116 16.49 -0.87 -0.94
CA VAL A 116 16.40 -0.90 -2.40
C VAL A 116 17.12 0.33 -2.96
N VAL A 117 17.93 0.12 -4.00
CA VAL A 117 18.72 1.16 -4.66
C VAL A 117 18.40 1.21 -6.16
N PRO A 118 18.51 2.40 -6.79
CA PRO A 118 18.99 3.70 -6.28
C PRO A 118 17.94 4.40 -5.41
N MET A 119 18.27 4.62 -4.13
CA MET A 119 17.33 5.12 -3.12
C MET A 119 16.83 6.54 -3.42
N GLU A 120 17.70 7.42 -3.87
CA GLU A 120 17.37 8.82 -4.19
C GLU A 120 16.33 8.88 -5.32
N ASP A 121 16.57 8.19 -6.43
CA ASP A 121 15.66 8.17 -7.58
C ASP A 121 14.29 7.61 -7.17
N ILE A 122 14.27 6.51 -6.41
CA ILE A 122 13.03 5.87 -5.95
C ILE A 122 12.18 6.82 -5.11
N ASN A 123 12.82 7.60 -4.22
CA ASN A 123 12.11 8.49 -3.29
C ASN A 123 11.79 9.87 -3.86
N LEU A 124 12.39 10.27 -4.97
CA LEU A 124 12.16 11.56 -5.61
C LEU A 124 11.40 11.40 -6.94
N HIS A 125 12.08 11.49 -8.06
CA HIS A 125 11.51 11.28 -9.40
C HIS A 125 12.03 9.97 -9.97
N PHE A 126 11.29 8.89 -9.76
CA PHE A 126 11.73 7.56 -10.11
C PHE A 126 11.78 7.33 -11.63
N THR A 127 10.63 7.06 -12.24
CA THR A 127 10.45 6.88 -13.69
C THR A 127 9.29 7.69 -14.24
N GLY A 128 8.67 8.53 -13.40
CA GLY A 128 7.59 9.43 -13.78
C GLY A 128 6.18 8.86 -13.60
N ASP A 129 6.00 7.69 -13.00
CA ASP A 129 4.70 7.03 -12.88
C ASP A 129 3.70 7.86 -12.08
N ILE A 130 4.11 8.37 -10.92
CA ILE A 130 3.24 9.19 -10.06
C ILE A 130 2.88 10.50 -10.74
N HIS A 131 3.81 11.12 -11.49
CA HIS A 131 3.53 12.31 -12.29
C HIS A 131 2.53 12.01 -13.41
N ALA A 132 2.67 10.90 -14.11
CA ALA A 132 1.73 10.47 -15.16
C ALA A 132 0.33 10.24 -14.58
N MET A 133 0.22 9.62 -13.41
CA MET A 133 -1.06 9.43 -12.72
C MET A 133 -1.68 10.77 -12.29
N THR A 134 -0.88 11.71 -11.78
CA THR A 134 -1.33 13.07 -11.47
C THR A 134 -1.87 13.77 -12.71
N ALA A 135 -1.14 13.68 -13.83
CA ALA A 135 -1.54 14.28 -15.09
C ALA A 135 -2.84 13.65 -15.64
N ALA A 136 -2.97 12.34 -15.64
CA ALA A 136 -4.17 11.63 -16.09
C ALA A 136 -5.40 11.96 -15.22
N ASN A 137 -5.23 12.01 -13.91
CA ASN A 137 -6.30 12.41 -12.99
C ASN A 137 -6.77 13.84 -13.25
N ASN A 138 -5.84 14.77 -13.38
CA ASN A 138 -6.17 16.18 -13.57
C ASN A 138 -6.69 16.47 -14.99
N LEU A 139 -6.31 15.67 -15.99
CA LEU A 139 -6.93 15.72 -17.32
C LEU A 139 -8.43 15.41 -17.24
N LEU A 140 -8.84 14.38 -16.49
CA LEU A 140 -10.26 14.08 -16.31
C LEU A 140 -11.01 15.22 -15.63
N CYS A 141 -10.41 15.86 -14.62
CA CYS A 141 -11.00 17.06 -14.00
C CYS A 141 -11.13 18.23 -14.98
N ALA A 142 -10.12 18.44 -15.81
CA ALA A 142 -10.14 19.50 -16.83
C ALA A 142 -11.21 19.23 -17.89
N LEU A 143 -11.37 18.00 -18.37
CA LEU A 143 -12.40 17.60 -19.31
C LEU A 143 -13.82 17.77 -18.72
N LEU A 144 -14.00 17.42 -17.43
CA LEU A 144 -15.24 17.60 -16.71
C LEU A 144 -15.63 19.09 -16.65
N ASP A 145 -14.73 19.96 -16.20
CA ASP A 145 -15.01 21.40 -16.11
C ASP A 145 -15.17 22.04 -17.50
N ASN A 146 -14.41 21.59 -18.50
CA ASN A 146 -14.58 22.05 -19.89
C ASN A 146 -15.94 21.63 -20.44
N HIS A 147 -16.42 20.39 -20.17
CA HIS A 147 -17.73 19.94 -20.60
C HIS A 147 -18.86 20.82 -20.02
N ILE A 148 -18.75 21.18 -18.72
CA ILE A 148 -19.69 22.09 -18.07
C ILE A 148 -19.66 23.48 -18.72
N GLN A 149 -18.47 24.03 -19.00
CA GLN A 149 -18.27 25.34 -19.61
C GLN A 149 -18.81 25.40 -21.06
N GLN A 150 -18.67 24.31 -21.81
CA GLN A 150 -19.03 24.24 -23.24
C GLN A 150 -20.48 23.80 -23.49
N GLY A 151 -21.38 24.05 -22.54
CA GLY A 151 -22.83 23.87 -22.69
C GLY A 151 -23.40 22.68 -21.93
N ASN A 152 -22.60 21.92 -21.22
CA ASN A 152 -23.04 20.86 -20.28
C ASN A 152 -24.12 19.91 -20.87
N ALA A 153 -23.85 19.34 -22.04
CA ALA A 153 -24.78 18.45 -22.72
C ALA A 153 -25.23 17.24 -21.88
N LEU A 154 -24.38 16.74 -20.98
CA LEU A 154 -24.69 15.69 -20.03
C LEU A 154 -25.51 16.19 -18.82
N ARG A 155 -25.80 17.49 -18.74
CA ARG A 155 -26.56 18.11 -17.65
C ARG A 155 -25.99 17.82 -16.26
N ILE A 156 -24.64 17.84 -16.13
CA ILE A 156 -23.96 17.58 -14.86
C ILE A 156 -24.40 18.60 -13.80
N ASP A 157 -24.80 18.11 -12.62
CA ASP A 157 -25.07 18.95 -11.46
C ASP A 157 -23.76 19.35 -10.80
N THR A 158 -23.37 20.62 -10.91
CA THR A 158 -22.10 21.16 -10.38
C THR A 158 -21.95 21.02 -8.86
N ARG A 159 -23.07 20.76 -8.13
CA ARG A 159 -23.08 20.50 -6.69
C ARG A 159 -22.87 19.01 -6.35
N ARG A 160 -22.84 18.12 -7.36
CA ARG A 160 -22.76 16.67 -7.21
C ARG A 160 -21.59 16.07 -7.99
N ILE A 161 -20.52 16.83 -8.10
CA ILE A 161 -19.24 16.36 -8.65
C ILE A 161 -18.50 15.60 -7.54
N LEU A 162 -18.08 14.37 -7.83
CA LEU A 162 -17.44 13.45 -6.88
C LEU A 162 -15.94 13.35 -7.10
N PHE A 163 -15.49 13.46 -8.36
CA PHE A 163 -14.11 13.29 -8.75
C PHE A 163 -13.29 14.53 -8.42
N LYS A 164 -12.11 14.33 -7.83
CA LYS A 164 -11.28 15.39 -7.27
C LYS A 164 -9.95 15.50 -8.01
N ARG A 165 -9.37 16.70 -7.99
CA ARG A 165 -8.00 16.94 -8.41
C ARG A 165 -7.01 16.22 -7.51
N CYS A 166 -5.78 16.03 -7.99
CA CYS A 166 -4.72 15.46 -7.16
C CYS A 166 -3.39 16.19 -7.37
N MET A 167 -2.53 16.08 -6.35
CA MET A 167 -1.16 16.54 -6.36
C MET A 167 -0.33 15.64 -5.43
N ASP A 168 0.88 15.26 -5.86
CA ASP A 168 1.72 14.37 -5.05
C ASP A 168 2.58 15.16 -4.05
N MET A 169 1.90 15.93 -3.20
CA MET A 169 2.52 16.70 -2.11
C MET A 169 1.52 16.88 -0.96
N ASN A 170 2.05 17.00 0.27
CA ASN A 170 1.23 17.30 1.44
C ASN A 170 0.92 18.80 1.50
N ASP A 171 -0.30 19.19 1.14
CA ASP A 171 -0.73 20.60 1.19
C ASP A 171 -2.14 20.72 1.77
N ARG A 172 -2.24 21.08 3.05
CA ARG A 172 -3.52 21.27 3.74
C ARG A 172 -4.37 22.42 3.22
N ALA A 173 -3.76 23.41 2.55
CA ALA A 173 -4.47 24.56 2.00
C ALA A 173 -5.36 24.17 0.81
N LEU A 174 -5.06 23.04 0.15
CA LEU A 174 -5.80 22.55 -0.99
C LEU A 174 -6.97 21.60 -0.64
N ARG A 175 -7.24 21.36 0.65
CA ARG A 175 -8.33 20.45 1.07
C ARG A 175 -9.70 20.90 0.63
N ASN A 176 -9.94 22.23 0.66
CA ASN A 176 -11.17 22.84 0.20
C ASN A 176 -10.78 24.14 -0.51
N ILE A 177 -11.17 24.25 -1.78
CA ILE A 177 -10.84 25.39 -2.64
C ILE A 177 -12.08 25.81 -3.43
N VAL A 178 -12.04 27.00 -4.00
CA VAL A 178 -13.01 27.46 -4.99
C VAL A 178 -12.30 27.60 -6.32
N ILE A 179 -12.87 27.03 -7.37
CA ILE A 179 -12.35 27.12 -8.74
C ILE A 179 -13.31 27.89 -9.64
N GLY A 180 -12.90 28.21 -10.87
CA GLY A 180 -13.73 28.89 -11.86
C GLY A 180 -13.96 30.38 -11.58
N MET A 181 -13.14 30.99 -10.71
CA MET A 181 -13.20 32.42 -10.38
C MET A 181 -12.60 33.28 -11.53
N GLY A 182 -13.07 34.54 -11.65
CA GLY A 182 -12.52 35.51 -12.62
C GLY A 182 -13.41 35.76 -13.83
N GLY A 183 -14.67 35.40 -13.79
CA GLY A 183 -15.69 35.69 -14.80
C GLY A 183 -15.98 34.51 -15.75
N ALA A 184 -16.89 34.72 -16.67
CA ALA A 184 -17.52 33.66 -17.49
C ALA A 184 -16.54 32.86 -18.38
N PHE A 185 -15.38 33.42 -18.71
CA PHE A 185 -14.38 32.72 -19.51
C PHE A 185 -13.54 31.72 -18.70
N ASN A 186 -13.58 31.77 -17.36
CA ASN A 186 -12.78 30.94 -16.48
C ASN A 186 -13.50 29.71 -15.93
N GLY A 187 -14.73 29.45 -16.38
CA GLY A 187 -15.54 28.31 -15.96
C GLY A 187 -16.66 28.67 -14.99
N VAL A 188 -17.29 27.67 -14.41
CA VAL A 188 -18.37 27.80 -13.44
C VAL A 188 -17.80 27.77 -12.02
N PRO A 189 -17.99 28.83 -11.21
CA PRO A 189 -17.53 28.85 -9.83
C PRO A 189 -18.15 27.70 -9.01
N ARG A 190 -17.31 26.89 -8.38
CA ARG A 190 -17.72 25.80 -7.51
C ARG A 190 -16.67 25.44 -6.48
N GLU A 191 -17.09 24.76 -5.42
CA GLU A 191 -16.15 24.11 -4.52
C GLU A 191 -15.47 22.92 -5.21
N ASP A 192 -14.21 22.73 -4.90
CA ASP A 192 -13.40 21.59 -5.30
C ASP A 192 -12.39 21.25 -4.19
N SER A 193 -11.60 20.22 -4.39
CA SER A 193 -10.55 19.83 -3.45
C SER A 193 -9.46 19.06 -4.17
N PHE A 194 -8.26 19.06 -3.59
CA PHE A 194 -7.19 18.15 -3.95
C PHE A 194 -7.12 16.99 -2.99
N GLN A 195 -6.73 15.84 -3.51
CA GLN A 195 -6.23 14.69 -2.76
C GLN A 195 -4.79 14.43 -3.14
N ILE A 196 -4.03 13.74 -2.30
CA ILE A 196 -2.69 13.31 -2.69
C ILE A 196 -2.81 12.24 -3.79
N THR A 197 -1.92 12.23 -4.76
CA THR A 197 -2.01 11.35 -5.95
C THR A 197 -2.20 9.87 -5.57
N VAL A 198 -1.51 9.40 -4.54
CA VAL A 198 -1.59 8.03 -4.05
C VAL A 198 -2.91 7.68 -3.33
N ALA A 199 -3.78 8.66 -3.09
CA ALA A 199 -5.16 8.48 -2.62
C ALA A 199 -6.19 8.48 -3.76
N SER A 200 -5.77 8.79 -4.99
CA SER A 200 -6.67 8.87 -6.15
C SER A 200 -7.17 7.50 -6.60
N GLU A 201 -8.34 7.48 -7.20
CA GLU A 201 -8.88 6.27 -7.82
C GLU A 201 -8.01 5.80 -9.00
N VAL A 202 -7.37 6.73 -9.73
CA VAL A 202 -6.44 6.42 -10.84
C VAL A 202 -5.27 5.58 -10.36
N MET A 203 -4.70 5.89 -9.18
CA MET A 203 -3.65 5.06 -8.56
C MET A 203 -4.16 3.65 -8.24
N ALA A 204 -5.34 3.52 -7.67
CA ALA A 204 -5.94 2.22 -7.35
C ALA A 204 -6.21 1.41 -8.63
N ILE A 205 -6.71 2.06 -9.67
CA ILE A 205 -6.95 1.46 -10.99
C ILE A 205 -5.66 0.93 -11.60
N LEU A 206 -4.59 1.74 -11.65
CA LEU A 206 -3.29 1.32 -12.18
C LEU A 206 -2.77 0.07 -11.46
N CYS A 207 -2.93 0.01 -10.13
CA CYS A 207 -2.47 -1.13 -9.33
C CYS A 207 -3.30 -2.42 -9.52
N LEU A 208 -4.57 -2.31 -9.91
CA LEU A 208 -5.46 -3.45 -10.11
C LEU A 208 -5.59 -3.88 -11.57
N ALA A 209 -5.21 -3.03 -12.52
CA ALA A 209 -5.26 -3.32 -13.94
C ALA A 209 -4.33 -4.48 -14.34
N SER A 210 -4.82 -5.36 -15.21
CA SER A 210 -4.05 -6.48 -15.77
C SER A 210 -3.19 -6.07 -16.97
N ASP A 211 -3.69 -5.17 -17.80
CA ASP A 211 -3.09 -4.70 -19.05
C ASP A 211 -3.65 -3.32 -19.44
N LEU A 212 -3.25 -2.80 -20.62
CA LEU A 212 -3.70 -1.49 -21.12
C LEU A 212 -5.19 -1.45 -21.45
N GLU A 213 -5.79 -2.55 -21.88
CA GLU A 213 -7.21 -2.59 -22.22
C GLU A 213 -8.08 -2.59 -20.97
N ASP A 214 -7.71 -3.38 -19.96
CA ASP A 214 -8.35 -3.36 -18.64
C ASP A 214 -8.17 -1.98 -17.97
N LEU A 215 -6.96 -1.39 -18.05
CA LEU A 215 -6.70 -0.02 -17.58
C LEU A 215 -7.67 0.98 -18.21
N LYS A 216 -7.81 0.96 -19.54
CA LYS A 216 -8.70 1.85 -20.29
C LYS A 216 -10.16 1.65 -19.90
N THR A 217 -10.59 0.41 -19.75
CA THR A 217 -11.95 0.05 -19.34
C THR A 217 -12.25 0.56 -17.94
N ARG A 218 -11.34 0.33 -16.98
CA ARG A 218 -11.47 0.80 -15.60
C ARG A 218 -11.50 2.32 -15.52
N LEU A 219 -10.61 3.02 -16.24
CA LEU A 219 -10.60 4.48 -16.30
C LEU A 219 -11.93 5.02 -16.83
N GLY A 220 -12.51 4.39 -17.85
CA GLY A 220 -13.82 4.75 -18.39
C GLY A 220 -14.96 4.61 -17.38
N ASN A 221 -14.84 3.69 -16.44
CA ASN A 221 -15.87 3.41 -15.43
C ASN A 221 -15.74 4.28 -14.15
N ILE A 222 -14.80 5.20 -14.06
CA ILE A 222 -14.73 6.16 -12.95
C ILE A 222 -16.02 6.96 -12.89
N LEU A 223 -16.71 6.93 -11.75
CA LEU A 223 -17.90 7.75 -11.48
C LEU A 223 -17.47 9.18 -11.14
N VAL A 224 -17.71 10.13 -12.05
CA VAL A 224 -17.22 11.51 -11.90
C VAL A 224 -18.23 12.45 -11.25
N ALA A 225 -19.52 12.26 -11.52
CA ALA A 225 -20.57 13.15 -11.04
C ALA A 225 -21.96 12.49 -11.14
N TYR A 226 -22.99 13.21 -10.69
CA TYR A 226 -24.38 12.96 -11.04
C TYR A 226 -24.93 14.10 -11.89
N ASN A 227 -25.85 13.80 -12.81
CA ASN A 227 -26.57 14.82 -13.58
C ASN A 227 -27.75 15.40 -12.79
N LEU A 228 -28.41 16.39 -13.35
CA LEU A 228 -29.61 17.06 -12.74
C LEU A 228 -30.80 16.10 -12.54
N ASP A 229 -30.84 14.98 -13.29
CA ASP A 229 -31.88 13.96 -13.15
C ASP A 229 -31.52 12.90 -12.09
N GLY A 230 -30.30 13.00 -11.52
CA GLY A 230 -29.79 12.08 -10.50
C GLY A 230 -29.12 10.83 -11.06
N GLU A 231 -28.89 10.78 -12.36
CA GLU A 231 -28.20 9.67 -13.02
C GLU A 231 -26.68 9.80 -12.90
N PRO A 232 -25.93 8.69 -12.83
CA PRO A 232 -24.48 8.71 -12.75
C PRO A 232 -23.86 9.15 -14.08
N VAL A 233 -22.79 9.93 -14.01
CA VAL A 233 -21.94 10.32 -15.15
C VAL A 233 -20.55 9.71 -14.94
N TYR A 234 -20.05 9.01 -15.94
CA TYR A 234 -18.78 8.33 -15.90
C TYR A 234 -17.73 9.02 -16.78
N ALA A 235 -16.46 8.70 -16.57
CA ALA A 235 -15.36 9.23 -17.39
C ALA A 235 -15.51 8.86 -18.89
N LYS A 236 -16.11 7.72 -19.21
CA LYS A 236 -16.41 7.31 -20.58
C LYS A 236 -17.46 8.19 -21.27
N ASP A 237 -18.39 8.79 -20.51
CA ASP A 237 -19.40 9.72 -21.04
C ASP A 237 -18.74 11.04 -21.47
N LEU A 238 -17.59 11.38 -20.83
CA LEU A 238 -16.70 12.48 -21.21
C LEU A 238 -15.65 12.08 -22.24
N GLN A 239 -15.63 10.82 -22.69
CA GLN A 239 -14.65 10.23 -23.62
C GLN A 239 -13.19 10.39 -23.16
N ALA A 240 -12.95 10.43 -21.83
CA ALA A 240 -11.65 10.75 -21.24
C ALA A 240 -10.67 9.57 -21.22
N GLN A 241 -11.18 8.32 -21.19
CA GLN A 241 -10.40 7.12 -20.90
C GLN A 241 -9.25 6.89 -21.90
N GLY A 242 -9.43 7.24 -23.17
CA GLY A 242 -8.41 7.07 -24.20
C GLY A 242 -7.18 7.96 -23.94
N ALA A 243 -7.39 9.25 -23.69
CA ALA A 243 -6.33 10.20 -23.41
C ALA A 243 -5.65 9.92 -22.06
N MET A 244 -6.42 9.51 -21.04
CA MET A 244 -5.88 9.07 -19.75
C MET A 244 -4.97 7.84 -19.92
N THR A 245 -5.40 6.85 -20.70
CA THR A 245 -4.58 5.64 -20.99
C THR A 245 -3.30 6.00 -21.72
N ALA A 246 -3.36 6.94 -22.67
CA ALA A 246 -2.18 7.40 -23.40
C ALA A 246 -1.13 8.03 -22.46
N LEU A 247 -1.56 8.81 -21.44
CA LEU A 247 -0.68 9.33 -20.40
C LEU A 247 -0.08 8.25 -19.51
N LEU A 248 -0.79 7.14 -19.32
CA LEU A 248 -0.41 6.05 -18.41
C LEU A 248 0.27 4.86 -19.11
N LYS A 249 0.50 4.91 -20.42
CA LYS A 249 1.02 3.78 -21.23
C LYS A 249 2.38 3.24 -20.73
N ASP A 250 3.21 4.10 -20.20
CA ASP A 250 4.51 3.71 -19.63
C ASP A 250 4.43 3.49 -18.12
N ALA A 251 3.54 4.22 -17.43
CA ALA A 251 3.32 4.07 -16.00
C ALA A 251 2.74 2.69 -15.63
N ILE A 252 2.06 1.98 -16.55
CA ILE A 252 1.54 0.62 -16.30
C ILE A 252 2.62 -0.46 -16.29
N LYS A 253 3.82 -0.15 -16.79
CA LYS A 253 4.97 -1.06 -16.80
C LYS A 253 5.66 -1.02 -15.43
N PRO A 254 5.83 -2.16 -14.72
CA PRO A 254 6.60 -2.21 -13.47
C PRO A 254 8.06 -1.77 -13.66
N ASN A 255 8.63 -1.21 -12.60
CA ASN A 255 10.01 -0.76 -12.56
C ASN A 255 10.90 -1.83 -11.94
N LEU A 256 11.95 -2.24 -12.64
CA LEU A 256 12.98 -3.15 -12.17
C LEU A 256 14.13 -2.36 -11.56
N VAL A 257 14.52 -2.73 -10.35
CA VAL A 257 15.68 -2.22 -9.57
C VAL A 257 16.28 -3.36 -8.75
N GLN A 258 17.17 -3.06 -7.84
CA GLN A 258 17.88 -4.04 -7.00
C GLN A 258 17.94 -3.60 -5.53
N THR A 259 18.20 -4.55 -4.63
CA THR A 259 18.60 -4.25 -3.25
C THR A 259 20.09 -3.97 -3.15
N LEU A 260 20.58 -3.51 -1.99
CA LEU A 260 22.02 -3.39 -1.69
C LEU A 260 22.82 -4.69 -1.95
N GLU A 261 22.15 -5.84 -1.83
CA GLU A 261 22.77 -7.17 -2.05
C GLU A 261 22.34 -7.78 -3.40
N HIS A 262 21.90 -6.95 -4.35
CA HIS A 262 21.56 -7.31 -5.73
C HIS A 262 20.34 -8.24 -5.89
N THR A 263 19.50 -8.40 -4.86
CA THR A 263 18.23 -9.09 -5.03
C THR A 263 17.30 -8.25 -5.91
N PRO A 264 16.71 -8.83 -6.98
CA PRO A 264 15.84 -8.08 -7.87
C PRO A 264 14.55 -7.58 -7.21
N VAL A 265 14.13 -6.38 -7.55
CA VAL A 265 12.93 -5.73 -7.02
C VAL A 265 12.10 -5.14 -8.16
N LEU A 266 10.80 -5.43 -8.15
CA LEU A 266 9.80 -4.77 -8.97
C LEU A 266 9.07 -3.73 -8.11
N ILE A 267 9.27 -2.44 -8.40
CA ILE A 267 8.54 -1.35 -7.74
C ILE A 267 7.45 -0.85 -8.68
N HIS A 268 6.18 -0.84 -8.22
CA HIS A 268 5.09 -0.38 -9.07
C HIS A 268 3.83 0.00 -8.29
N GLY A 269 3.41 1.25 -8.44
CA GLY A 269 2.26 1.84 -7.78
C GLY A 269 2.40 1.95 -6.25
N GLY A 270 1.62 2.82 -5.64
CA GLY A 270 1.78 3.13 -4.22
C GLY A 270 0.50 3.61 -3.51
N PRO A 271 -0.66 2.94 -3.65
CA PRO A 271 -1.89 3.40 -3.03
C PRO A 271 -1.79 3.34 -1.51
N PHE A 272 -2.39 4.33 -0.83
CA PHE A 272 -2.42 4.36 0.64
C PHE A 272 -3.33 3.27 1.20
N ALA A 273 -2.88 2.59 2.26
CA ALA A 273 -3.61 1.48 2.88
C ALA A 273 -4.76 1.91 3.81
N ASN A 274 -4.81 3.16 4.23
CA ASN A 274 -5.91 3.69 5.05
C ASN A 274 -7.04 4.30 4.22
N ILE A 275 -6.91 4.39 2.89
CA ILE A 275 -7.90 5.00 1.99
C ILE A 275 -8.17 4.14 0.76
N ALA A 276 -7.22 3.31 0.35
CA ALA A 276 -7.29 2.39 -0.77
C ALA A 276 -6.76 1.00 -0.34
N HIS A 277 -6.51 0.10 -1.30
CA HIS A 277 -6.11 -1.27 -0.97
C HIS A 277 -4.66 -1.42 -0.45
N GLY A 278 -3.82 -0.38 -0.56
CA GLY A 278 -2.54 -0.31 0.16
C GLY A 278 -1.45 -1.29 -0.26
N CYS A 279 -1.51 -1.82 -1.47
CA CYS A 279 -0.58 -2.81 -1.99
C CYS A 279 0.00 -2.35 -3.34
N ASN A 280 1.16 -2.86 -3.71
CA ASN A 280 1.72 -2.68 -5.05
C ASN A 280 0.82 -3.30 -6.12
N SER A 281 1.17 -3.10 -7.39
CA SER A 281 0.33 -3.56 -8.49
C SER A 281 0.19 -5.08 -8.60
N VAL A 282 -0.91 -5.52 -9.18
CA VAL A 282 -1.14 -6.90 -9.59
C VAL A 282 -0.09 -7.34 -10.59
N ARG A 283 0.26 -6.46 -11.56
CA ARG A 283 1.25 -6.75 -12.60
C ARG A 283 2.62 -7.06 -12.01
N ALA A 284 3.14 -6.21 -11.11
CA ALA A 284 4.43 -6.46 -10.46
C ALA A 284 4.43 -7.76 -9.65
N THR A 285 3.37 -8.04 -8.90
CA THR A 285 3.28 -9.28 -8.11
C THR A 285 3.21 -10.53 -8.99
N LYS A 286 2.36 -10.52 -10.03
CA LYS A 286 2.27 -11.66 -10.97
C LYS A 286 3.57 -11.90 -11.71
N LEU A 287 4.23 -10.84 -12.15
CA LEU A 287 5.52 -10.97 -12.82
C LEU A 287 6.61 -11.50 -11.88
N ALA A 288 6.66 -11.01 -10.63
CA ALA A 288 7.60 -11.53 -9.63
C ALA A 288 7.40 -13.03 -9.36
N LEU A 289 6.14 -13.50 -9.35
CA LEU A 289 5.81 -14.92 -9.22
C LEU A 289 6.29 -15.75 -10.42
N LYS A 290 6.30 -15.18 -11.62
CA LYS A 290 6.79 -15.86 -12.82
C LYS A 290 8.32 -15.90 -12.92
N LEU A 291 9.00 -14.93 -12.31
CA LEU A 291 10.45 -14.77 -12.43
C LEU A 291 11.23 -15.41 -11.28
N GLY A 292 10.62 -15.64 -10.13
CA GLY A 292 11.30 -16.18 -8.94
C GLY A 292 10.59 -17.39 -8.35
N ASP A 293 11.35 -18.18 -7.55
CA ASP A 293 10.76 -19.26 -6.75
C ASP A 293 9.91 -18.70 -5.63
N TYR A 294 10.25 -17.50 -5.15
CA TYR A 294 9.53 -16.76 -4.10
C TYR A 294 9.32 -15.30 -4.53
N CYS A 295 8.08 -14.85 -4.42
CA CYS A 295 7.72 -13.43 -4.49
C CYS A 295 7.50 -12.91 -3.08
N VAL A 296 8.31 -11.96 -2.61
CA VAL A 296 8.10 -11.26 -1.34
C VAL A 296 7.41 -9.92 -1.61
N THR A 297 6.25 -9.72 -1.03
CA THR A 297 5.50 -8.47 -1.16
C THR A 297 5.02 -7.97 0.20
N GLU A 298 4.58 -6.71 0.27
CA GLU A 298 4.09 -6.12 1.51
C GLU A 298 2.70 -5.52 1.37
N ALA A 299 1.99 -5.42 2.51
CA ALA A 299 0.75 -4.65 2.64
C ALA A 299 0.96 -3.49 3.63
N GLY A 300 0.36 -2.33 3.35
CA GLY A 300 0.54 -1.11 4.15
C GLY A 300 -0.08 -1.21 5.54
N PHE A 301 0.53 -0.54 6.53
CA PHE A 301 0.09 -0.50 7.93
C PHE A 301 0.03 -1.88 8.62
N GLY A 302 -0.91 -2.07 9.54
CA GLY A 302 -1.13 -3.32 10.24
C GLY A 302 -1.91 -4.34 9.41
N SER A 303 -1.92 -5.59 9.85
CA SER A 303 -2.60 -6.67 9.14
C SER A 303 -4.12 -6.51 9.14
N ASP A 304 -4.65 -5.78 10.10
CA ASP A 304 -6.07 -5.41 10.18
C ASP A 304 -6.53 -4.50 9.05
N LEU A 305 -5.62 -3.71 8.45
CA LEU A 305 -5.90 -2.84 7.32
C LEU A 305 -5.28 -3.35 6.02
N GLY A 306 -3.96 -3.47 6.00
CA GLY A 306 -3.24 -3.78 4.77
C GLY A 306 -3.40 -5.21 4.31
N ALA A 307 -3.18 -6.20 5.20
CA ALA A 307 -3.31 -7.60 4.81
C ALA A 307 -4.77 -7.98 4.53
N GLU A 308 -5.74 -7.47 5.28
CA GLU A 308 -7.17 -7.65 4.99
C GLU A 308 -7.48 -7.25 3.55
N LYS A 309 -7.08 -6.03 3.12
CA LYS A 309 -7.33 -5.55 1.76
C LYS A 309 -6.49 -6.27 0.69
N PHE A 310 -5.28 -6.69 1.04
CA PHE A 310 -4.48 -7.55 0.17
C PHE A 310 -5.23 -8.84 -0.16
N PHE A 311 -5.84 -9.48 0.83
CA PHE A 311 -6.59 -10.71 0.66
C PHE A 311 -7.96 -10.47 0.00
N ASP A 312 -8.79 -9.61 0.59
CA ASP A 312 -10.18 -9.45 0.18
C ASP A 312 -10.38 -8.59 -1.07
N ILE A 313 -9.37 -7.78 -1.46
CA ILE A 313 -9.41 -6.99 -2.69
C ILE A 313 -8.40 -7.53 -3.71
N LYS A 314 -7.09 -7.41 -3.45
CA LYS A 314 -6.06 -7.71 -4.45
C LYS A 314 -6.01 -9.19 -4.83
N CYS A 315 -5.95 -10.09 -3.84
CA CYS A 315 -5.94 -11.54 -4.12
C CYS A 315 -7.21 -12.00 -4.80
N ARG A 316 -8.36 -11.48 -4.37
CA ARG A 316 -9.66 -11.76 -4.99
C ARG A 316 -9.68 -11.41 -6.47
N TYR A 317 -9.26 -10.18 -6.84
CA TYR A 317 -9.27 -9.75 -8.25
C TYR A 317 -8.22 -10.42 -9.10
N ALA A 318 -7.05 -10.69 -8.54
CA ALA A 318 -5.92 -11.21 -9.29
C ALA A 318 -5.82 -12.74 -9.31
N GLY A 319 -6.65 -13.45 -8.51
CA GLY A 319 -6.55 -14.90 -8.34
C GLY A 319 -5.27 -15.33 -7.62
N LEU A 320 -4.71 -14.47 -6.77
CA LEU A 320 -3.46 -14.75 -6.04
C LEU A 320 -3.74 -15.62 -4.81
N LYS A 321 -2.83 -16.56 -4.54
CA LYS A 321 -2.88 -17.44 -3.37
C LYS A 321 -1.60 -17.28 -2.54
N PRO A 322 -1.62 -16.56 -1.40
CA PRO A 322 -0.46 -16.44 -0.53
C PRO A 322 -0.07 -17.79 0.08
N SER A 323 1.22 -18.10 0.08
CA SER A 323 1.76 -19.35 0.63
C SER A 323 2.15 -19.21 2.11
N CYS A 324 2.54 -18.00 2.54
CA CYS A 324 2.93 -17.71 3.92
C CYS A 324 2.76 -16.21 4.21
N VAL A 325 2.41 -15.89 5.46
CA VAL A 325 2.42 -14.53 6.01
C VAL A 325 3.60 -14.37 6.96
N VAL A 326 4.38 -13.32 6.76
CA VAL A 326 5.38 -12.85 7.73
C VAL A 326 4.77 -11.67 8.49
N LEU A 327 4.47 -11.88 9.77
CA LEU A 327 3.89 -10.87 10.65
C LEU A 327 5.00 -10.19 11.46
N VAL A 328 5.31 -8.96 11.11
CA VAL A 328 6.34 -8.16 11.79
C VAL A 328 5.80 -7.65 13.12
N ALA A 329 6.54 -7.91 14.19
CA ALA A 329 6.30 -7.38 15.53
C ALA A 329 7.57 -6.73 16.06
N THR A 330 7.42 -5.70 16.91
CA THR A 330 8.52 -5.05 17.62
C THR A 330 8.20 -4.93 19.10
N VAL A 331 9.22 -4.99 19.93
CA VAL A 331 9.09 -4.73 21.36
C VAL A 331 8.44 -3.37 21.63
N ARG A 332 8.85 -2.34 20.84
CA ARG A 332 8.29 -0.99 20.94
C ARG A 332 6.79 -0.95 20.69
N ALA A 333 6.31 -1.59 19.62
CA ALA A 333 4.88 -1.60 19.30
C ALA A 333 4.08 -2.32 20.37
N LEU A 334 4.59 -3.43 20.91
CA LEU A 334 3.93 -4.16 21.98
C LEU A 334 3.87 -3.34 23.28
N LYS A 335 4.96 -2.68 23.68
CA LYS A 335 4.95 -1.75 24.83
C LYS A 335 3.98 -0.58 24.61
N TYR A 336 3.96 0.01 23.41
CA TYR A 336 3.01 1.06 23.05
C TYR A 336 1.55 0.59 23.18
N ASN A 337 1.24 -0.58 22.65
CA ASN A 337 -0.06 -1.22 22.80
C ASN A 337 -0.37 -1.64 24.25
N GLY A 338 0.63 -1.73 25.10
CA GLY A 338 0.53 -1.92 26.56
C GLY A 338 0.37 -0.63 27.35
N GLY A 339 0.35 0.55 26.67
CA GLY A 339 0.09 1.86 27.27
C GLY A 339 1.32 2.70 27.56
N VAL A 340 2.53 2.30 27.14
CA VAL A 340 3.75 3.09 27.34
C VAL A 340 3.74 4.31 26.41
N PRO A 341 4.01 5.53 26.93
CA PRO A 341 4.13 6.73 26.13
C PRO A 341 5.26 6.63 25.09
N LYS A 342 5.08 7.28 23.91
CA LYS A 342 6.06 7.27 22.81
C LYS A 342 7.48 7.65 23.21
N THR A 343 7.63 8.56 24.17
CA THR A 343 8.92 9.06 24.68
C THR A 343 9.68 8.05 25.55
N GLU A 344 9.03 6.97 25.97
CA GLU A 344 9.59 5.98 26.89
C GLU A 344 9.75 4.58 26.30
N LEU A 345 9.39 4.38 25.03
CA LEU A 345 9.41 3.07 24.35
C LEU A 345 10.80 2.42 24.30
N THR A 346 11.87 3.18 24.46
CA THR A 346 13.26 2.68 24.48
C THR A 346 13.68 2.12 25.83
N LYS A 347 12.92 2.37 26.89
CA LYS A 347 13.19 1.82 28.22
C LYS A 347 12.62 0.40 28.32
N PRO A 348 13.33 -0.54 28.99
CA PRO A 348 12.78 -1.87 29.25
C PRO A 348 11.49 -1.78 30.08
N ASP A 349 10.44 -2.50 29.66
CA ASP A 349 9.17 -2.59 30.41
C ASP A 349 8.44 -3.87 30.03
N LEU A 350 8.80 -4.97 30.70
CA LEU A 350 8.22 -6.30 30.46
C LEU A 350 6.72 -6.35 30.85
N GLU A 351 6.30 -5.62 31.88
CA GLU A 351 4.90 -5.62 32.31
C GLU A 351 3.98 -4.94 31.30
N ALA A 352 4.44 -3.83 30.71
CA ALA A 352 3.70 -3.20 29.62
C ALA A 352 3.69 -4.09 28.37
N LEU A 353 4.82 -4.76 28.08
CA LEU A 353 4.88 -5.71 26.97
C LEU A 353 3.88 -6.86 27.16
N LYS A 354 3.78 -7.44 28.35
CA LYS A 354 2.80 -8.46 28.72
C LYS A 354 1.36 -7.99 28.52
N LYS A 355 1.08 -6.71 28.82
CA LYS A 355 -0.25 -6.13 28.56
C LYS A 355 -0.52 -5.95 27.07
N GLY A 356 0.48 -5.55 26.30
CA GLY A 356 0.33 -5.27 24.86
C GLY A 356 0.40 -6.49 23.94
N ILE A 357 0.92 -7.64 24.42
CA ILE A 357 1.10 -8.86 23.60
C ILE A 357 -0.21 -9.39 23.00
N VAL A 358 -1.34 -9.04 23.60
CA VAL A 358 -2.68 -9.41 23.09
C VAL A 358 -2.96 -8.81 21.71
N ASN A 359 -2.30 -7.71 21.36
CA ASN A 359 -2.37 -7.13 20.01
C ASN A 359 -1.74 -8.09 18.99
N LEU A 360 -0.52 -8.60 19.26
CA LEU A 360 0.13 -9.60 18.41
C LEU A 360 -0.74 -10.85 18.25
N LYS A 361 -1.28 -11.38 19.36
CA LYS A 361 -2.20 -12.51 19.31
C LYS A 361 -3.38 -12.27 18.38
N THR A 362 -3.99 -11.08 18.46
CA THR A 362 -5.15 -10.74 17.62
C THR A 362 -4.77 -10.70 16.15
N HIS A 363 -3.60 -10.14 15.81
CA HIS A 363 -3.12 -10.12 14.43
C HIS A 363 -2.76 -11.51 13.90
N ILE A 364 -2.19 -12.40 14.72
CA ILE A 364 -1.96 -13.81 14.37
C ILE A 364 -3.31 -14.49 14.05
N GLU A 365 -4.27 -14.39 14.96
CA GLU A 365 -5.62 -14.96 14.78
C GLU A 365 -6.32 -14.40 13.53
N ASN A 366 -6.11 -13.11 13.21
CA ASN A 366 -6.68 -12.50 12.00
C ASN A 366 -6.11 -13.14 10.73
N MET A 367 -4.80 -13.37 10.67
CA MET A 367 -4.17 -14.00 9.51
C MET A 367 -4.57 -15.47 9.37
N GLN A 368 -4.70 -16.19 10.48
CA GLN A 368 -5.16 -17.58 10.48
C GLN A 368 -6.59 -17.75 9.95
N LYS A 369 -7.45 -16.71 10.04
CA LYS A 369 -8.81 -16.74 9.46
C LYS A 369 -8.83 -16.82 7.93
N TYR A 370 -7.73 -16.46 7.29
CA TYR A 370 -7.56 -16.61 5.84
C TYR A 370 -6.91 -17.95 5.46
N HIS A 371 -6.71 -18.85 6.42
CA HIS A 371 -6.12 -20.19 6.23
C HIS A 371 -4.71 -20.16 5.62
N VAL A 372 -3.94 -19.12 5.93
CA VAL A 372 -2.54 -18.96 5.47
C VAL A 372 -1.59 -19.20 6.64
N PRO A 373 -0.53 -20.00 6.48
CA PRO A 373 0.51 -20.16 7.50
C PRO A 373 1.16 -18.82 7.89
N VAL A 374 1.46 -18.65 9.19
CA VAL A 374 2.01 -17.41 9.75
C VAL A 374 3.36 -17.68 10.41
N VAL A 375 4.33 -16.81 10.13
CA VAL A 375 5.61 -16.71 10.84
C VAL A 375 5.73 -15.31 11.44
N VAL A 376 6.11 -15.18 12.69
CA VAL A 376 6.34 -13.89 13.34
C VAL A 376 7.81 -13.48 13.19
N ALA A 377 8.05 -12.33 12.56
CA ALA A 377 9.37 -11.70 12.49
C ALA A 377 9.50 -10.69 13.65
N LEU A 378 10.37 -10.96 14.60
CA LEU A 378 10.72 -10.03 15.67
C LEU A 378 11.78 -9.06 15.14
N ASN A 379 11.36 -7.89 14.67
CA ASN A 379 12.26 -6.86 14.17
C ASN A 379 12.94 -6.17 15.35
N GLN A 380 14.21 -6.58 15.61
CA GLN A 380 14.98 -6.17 16.78
C GLN A 380 15.54 -4.76 16.62
N PHE A 381 15.44 -4.00 17.69
CA PHE A 381 16.13 -2.72 17.89
C PHE A 381 17.21 -2.86 18.97
N TYR A 382 18.25 -2.04 18.89
CA TYR A 382 19.38 -2.06 19.83
C TYR A 382 18.99 -1.81 21.30
N THR A 383 17.79 -1.29 21.55
CA THR A 383 17.25 -1.03 22.89
C THR A 383 16.48 -2.20 23.49
N ASP A 384 16.19 -3.22 22.69
CA ASP A 384 15.38 -4.35 23.12
C ASP A 384 16.20 -5.29 24.03
N THR A 385 15.62 -5.71 25.14
CA THR A 385 16.28 -6.63 26.07
C THR A 385 16.04 -8.09 25.67
N GLN A 386 16.96 -8.98 26.05
CA GLN A 386 16.83 -10.41 25.80
C GLN A 386 15.58 -10.97 26.48
N GLU A 387 15.26 -10.51 27.68
CA GLU A 387 14.07 -10.95 28.43
C GLU A 387 12.77 -10.60 27.70
N GLU A 388 12.68 -9.38 27.10
CA GLU A 388 11.53 -8.97 26.30
C GLU A 388 11.38 -9.83 25.03
N LEU A 389 12.49 -10.10 24.33
CA LEU A 389 12.52 -10.94 23.13
C LEU A 389 12.14 -12.39 23.44
N ASP A 390 12.71 -12.98 24.49
CA ASP A 390 12.43 -14.36 24.91
C ASP A 390 10.96 -14.53 25.30
N TYR A 391 10.38 -13.55 26.00
CA TYR A 391 8.97 -13.57 26.38
C TYR A 391 8.06 -13.63 25.12
N ILE A 392 8.33 -12.81 24.11
CA ILE A 392 7.54 -12.82 22.86
C ILE A 392 7.69 -14.16 22.14
N ALA A 393 8.91 -14.68 22.06
CA ALA A 393 9.19 -15.96 21.39
C ALA A 393 8.46 -17.12 22.06
N GLU A 394 8.51 -17.18 23.40
CA GLU A 394 7.80 -18.21 24.18
C GLU A 394 6.27 -18.07 24.03
N TYR A 395 5.76 -16.85 24.05
CA TYR A 395 4.33 -16.59 23.87
C TYR A 395 3.83 -17.09 22.50
N CYS A 396 4.56 -16.79 21.41
CA CYS A 396 4.22 -17.28 20.08
C CYS A 396 4.32 -18.81 19.96
N LYS A 397 5.35 -19.40 20.59
CA LYS A 397 5.51 -20.87 20.65
C LYS A 397 4.28 -21.52 21.32
N ASN A 398 3.77 -20.93 22.39
CA ASN A 398 2.55 -21.40 23.07
C ASN A 398 1.28 -21.25 22.21
N LEU A 399 1.28 -20.37 21.22
CA LEU A 399 0.22 -20.25 20.20
C LEU A 399 0.44 -21.18 19.00
N GLY A 400 1.51 -21.98 18.98
CA GLY A 400 1.86 -22.85 17.86
C GLY A 400 2.39 -22.09 16.63
N VAL A 401 2.89 -20.87 16.81
CA VAL A 401 3.40 -20.02 15.71
C VAL A 401 4.90 -19.86 15.84
N GLU A 402 5.62 -20.07 14.72
CA GLU A 402 7.05 -19.90 14.69
C GLU A 402 7.46 -18.43 14.71
N THR A 403 8.54 -18.14 15.42
CA THR A 403 9.17 -16.83 15.46
C THR A 403 10.58 -16.87 14.95
N SER A 404 11.07 -15.75 14.43
CA SER A 404 12.47 -15.56 14.09
C SER A 404 12.89 -14.14 14.48
N LEU A 405 14.05 -14.04 15.11
CA LEU A 405 14.69 -12.75 15.33
C LEU A 405 15.14 -12.18 13.98
N CYS A 406 14.90 -10.90 13.75
CA CYS A 406 15.20 -10.22 12.51
C CYS A 406 16.09 -9.01 12.77
N GLU A 407 17.34 -9.06 12.32
CA GLU A 407 18.37 -8.04 12.50
C GLU A 407 18.79 -7.42 11.14
N VAL A 408 17.89 -7.46 10.15
CA VAL A 408 18.21 -7.07 8.76
C VAL A 408 18.59 -5.61 8.62
N PHE A 409 18.11 -4.71 9.49
CA PHE A 409 18.52 -3.31 9.49
C PHE A 409 20.05 -3.17 9.67
N ALA A 410 20.61 -3.90 10.63
CA ALA A 410 22.03 -3.81 10.98
C ALA A 410 22.93 -4.74 10.14
N LYS A 411 22.40 -5.88 9.66
CA LYS A 411 23.20 -6.98 9.09
C LYS A 411 22.79 -7.35 7.65
N GLY A 412 21.86 -6.60 7.03
CA GLY A 412 21.34 -6.95 5.71
C GLY A 412 20.72 -8.34 5.69
N GLY A 413 20.84 -9.05 4.57
CA GLY A 413 20.33 -10.41 4.42
C GLY A 413 20.86 -11.41 5.43
N ALA A 414 22.08 -11.24 5.93
CA ALA A 414 22.65 -12.12 6.96
C ALA A 414 21.80 -12.11 8.25
N GLY A 415 21.22 -10.95 8.62
CA GLY A 415 20.37 -10.79 9.79
C GLY A 415 18.97 -11.41 9.64
N GLY A 416 18.60 -11.92 8.45
CA GLY A 416 17.31 -12.53 8.16
C GLY A 416 17.36 -14.01 7.76
N MET A 417 18.53 -14.65 7.76
CA MET A 417 18.69 -16.02 7.22
C MET A 417 17.85 -17.08 7.97
N ASP A 418 17.67 -16.96 9.29
CA ASP A 418 16.81 -17.87 10.04
C ASP A 418 15.33 -17.68 9.65
N LEU A 419 14.89 -16.42 9.54
CA LEU A 419 13.55 -16.09 9.04
C LEU A 419 13.33 -16.67 7.64
N ALA A 420 14.29 -16.47 6.72
CA ALA A 420 14.21 -16.97 5.35
C ALA A 420 14.07 -18.50 5.31
N ARG A 421 14.88 -19.26 6.10
CA ARG A 421 14.78 -20.72 6.17
C ARG A 421 13.42 -21.18 6.67
N LYS A 422 12.86 -20.54 7.71
CA LYS A 422 11.55 -20.87 8.27
C LYS A 422 10.43 -20.59 7.25
N VAL A 423 10.46 -19.41 6.64
CA VAL A 423 9.45 -19.02 5.64
C VAL A 423 9.48 -19.94 4.42
N CYS A 424 10.67 -20.22 3.86
CA CYS A 424 10.81 -21.14 2.72
C CYS A 424 10.33 -22.54 3.09
N ARG A 425 10.76 -23.09 4.23
CA ARG A 425 10.32 -24.40 4.68
C ARG A 425 8.80 -24.48 4.81
N ILE A 426 8.17 -23.50 5.45
CA ILE A 426 6.71 -23.46 5.63
C ILE A 426 6.02 -23.36 4.28
N ALA A 427 6.44 -22.44 3.41
CA ALA A 427 5.83 -22.26 2.08
C ALA A 427 6.02 -23.47 1.16
N ASP A 428 7.09 -24.27 1.35
CA ASP A 428 7.37 -25.45 0.55
C ASP A 428 6.64 -26.71 1.09
N THR A 429 6.39 -26.78 2.41
CA THR A 429 5.89 -28.02 3.06
C THR A 429 4.45 -27.93 3.56
N GLN A 430 3.89 -26.73 3.68
CA GLN A 430 2.51 -26.52 4.10
C GLN A 430 1.71 -25.94 2.94
N GLU A 431 0.68 -26.63 2.52
CA GLU A 431 -0.25 -26.09 1.53
C GLU A 431 -1.11 -25.01 2.17
N SER A 432 -1.20 -23.85 1.55
CA SER A 432 -2.09 -22.77 1.96
C SER A 432 -3.49 -23.04 1.42
N GLU A 433 -4.46 -23.15 2.32
CA GLU A 433 -5.88 -23.26 1.99
C GLU A 433 -6.55 -21.88 1.92
N PHE A 434 -5.83 -20.90 1.39
CA PHE A 434 -6.24 -19.49 1.36
C PHE A 434 -7.67 -19.30 0.88
N GLU A 435 -8.48 -18.65 1.71
CA GLU A 435 -9.83 -18.21 1.41
C GLU A 435 -10.02 -16.72 1.78
N VAL A 436 -10.84 -16.02 1.00
CA VAL A 436 -11.24 -14.64 1.31
C VAL A 436 -12.26 -14.62 2.45
N LEU A 437 -12.28 -13.54 3.23
CA LEU A 437 -13.09 -13.44 4.44
C LEU A 437 -14.60 -13.54 4.16
N TYR A 438 -15.07 -13.06 3.02
CA TYR A 438 -16.49 -12.97 2.69
C TYR A 438 -16.80 -13.25 1.22
N SER A 439 -18.01 -13.78 0.96
CA SER A 439 -18.54 -13.92 -0.40
C SER A 439 -18.92 -12.56 -0.99
N GLN A 440 -18.83 -12.44 -2.31
CA GLN A 440 -19.32 -11.26 -3.05
C GLN A 440 -20.85 -11.12 -2.99
N ASP A 441 -21.57 -12.20 -2.75
CA ASP A 441 -23.04 -12.22 -2.71
C ASP A 441 -23.63 -11.57 -1.45
N LEU A 442 -22.82 -11.33 -0.42
CA LEU A 442 -23.25 -10.56 0.74
C LEU A 442 -23.52 -9.11 0.34
N SER A 443 -24.50 -8.47 0.97
CA SER A 443 -24.71 -7.03 0.84
C SER A 443 -23.49 -6.23 1.31
N ILE A 444 -23.36 -4.99 0.87
CA ILE A 444 -22.26 -4.11 1.30
C ILE A 444 -22.25 -3.98 2.83
N THR A 445 -23.42 -3.86 3.45
CA THR A 445 -23.57 -3.80 4.92
C THR A 445 -23.02 -5.04 5.61
N GLU A 446 -23.40 -6.23 5.16
CA GLU A 446 -22.92 -7.50 5.73
C GLU A 446 -21.41 -7.68 5.57
N LYS A 447 -20.82 -7.26 4.43
CA LYS A 447 -19.37 -7.27 4.22
C LYS A 447 -18.66 -6.37 5.23
N ILE A 448 -19.14 -5.13 5.43
CA ILE A 448 -18.59 -4.18 6.41
C ILE A 448 -18.70 -4.75 7.83
N GLU A 449 -19.87 -5.30 8.20
CA GLU A 449 -20.07 -5.91 9.50
C GLU A 449 -19.16 -7.11 9.73
N LYS A 450 -18.97 -7.95 8.72
CA LYS A 450 -18.08 -9.11 8.82
C LYS A 450 -16.63 -8.70 9.07
N ILE A 451 -16.11 -7.72 8.33
CA ILE A 451 -14.76 -7.19 8.56
C ILE A 451 -14.66 -6.61 9.98
N ALA A 452 -15.62 -5.78 10.39
CA ALA A 452 -15.62 -5.14 11.71
C ALA A 452 -15.63 -6.15 12.86
N LYS A 453 -16.45 -7.19 12.79
CA LYS A 453 -16.55 -8.23 13.81
C LYS A 453 -15.37 -9.18 13.79
N GLU A 454 -15.00 -9.68 12.59
CA GLU A 454 -14.01 -10.75 12.47
C GLU A 454 -12.57 -10.24 12.56
N ILE A 455 -12.26 -9.08 11.99
CA ILE A 455 -10.90 -8.54 11.93
C ILE A 455 -10.65 -7.52 13.05
N TYR A 456 -11.59 -6.59 13.28
CA TYR A 456 -11.40 -5.54 14.28
C TYR A 456 -11.89 -5.95 15.67
N ARG A 457 -12.69 -7.01 15.80
CA ARG A 457 -13.31 -7.45 17.06
C ARG A 457 -14.34 -6.47 17.62
N ALA A 458 -14.98 -5.66 16.75
CA ALA A 458 -16.07 -4.78 17.14
C ALA A 458 -17.35 -5.55 17.50
N ASP A 459 -18.16 -5.03 18.41
CA ASP A 459 -19.47 -5.60 18.76
C ASP A 459 -20.50 -5.39 17.62
N GLY A 460 -20.29 -4.37 16.78
CA GLY A 460 -21.15 -4.05 15.64
C GLY A 460 -20.70 -2.85 14.84
N VAL A 461 -21.55 -2.43 13.90
CA VAL A 461 -21.33 -1.27 13.03
C VAL A 461 -22.52 -0.33 13.10
N LYS A 462 -22.26 0.96 13.22
CA LYS A 462 -23.25 2.04 13.12
C LYS A 462 -23.06 2.78 11.81
N PHE A 463 -24.14 2.88 11.04
CA PHE A 463 -24.17 3.67 9.80
C PHE A 463 -24.87 4.99 10.05
N LEU A 464 -24.24 6.12 9.70
CA LEU A 464 -24.91 7.41 9.75
C LEU A 464 -26.04 7.47 8.71
N PRO A 465 -27.11 8.29 8.91
CA PRO A 465 -28.26 8.32 7.99
C PRO A 465 -27.91 8.59 6.53
N LYS A 466 -26.91 9.45 6.26
CA LYS A 466 -26.44 9.72 4.89
C LYS A 466 -25.80 8.48 4.23
N VAL A 467 -25.13 7.62 5.02
CA VAL A 467 -24.52 6.39 4.54
C VAL A 467 -25.57 5.37 4.14
N ALA A 468 -26.59 5.17 4.97
CA ALA A 468 -27.69 4.26 4.67
C ALA A 468 -28.40 4.62 3.34
N LYS A 469 -28.59 5.92 3.09
CA LYS A 469 -29.15 6.42 1.81
C LYS A 469 -28.21 6.14 0.62
N ALA A 470 -26.90 6.34 0.79
CA ALA A 470 -25.91 6.10 -0.27
C ALA A 470 -25.81 4.62 -0.61
N LEU A 471 -25.84 3.71 0.39
CA LEU A 471 -25.84 2.25 0.21
C LEU A 471 -26.99 1.80 -0.70
N GLN A 472 -28.22 2.26 -0.45
CA GLN A 472 -29.36 1.96 -1.30
C GLN A 472 -29.17 2.44 -2.76
N GLY A 473 -28.48 3.58 -2.94
CA GLY A 473 -28.11 4.09 -4.27
C GLY A 473 -27.11 3.19 -4.96
N PHE A 474 -26.08 2.71 -4.26
CA PHE A 474 -25.04 1.84 -4.81
C PHE A 474 -25.59 0.47 -5.22
N GLU A 475 -26.50 -0.11 -4.42
CA GLU A 475 -27.18 -1.35 -4.75
C GLU A 475 -28.01 -1.23 -6.03
N LYS A 476 -28.77 -0.13 -6.19
CA LYS A 476 -29.54 0.16 -7.40
C LYS A 476 -28.67 0.33 -8.64
N LEU A 477 -27.45 0.83 -8.49
CA LEU A 477 -26.46 0.98 -9.56
C LEU A 477 -25.68 -0.31 -9.85
N GLY A 478 -25.97 -1.42 -9.15
CA GLY A 478 -25.35 -2.71 -9.37
C GLY A 478 -23.99 -2.91 -8.67
N TYR A 479 -23.63 -2.05 -7.70
CA TYR A 479 -22.36 -2.13 -6.97
C TYR A 479 -22.40 -3.04 -5.73
N GLY A 480 -23.51 -3.75 -5.49
CA GLY A 480 -23.67 -4.64 -4.33
C GLY A 480 -22.61 -5.72 -4.20
N ASN A 481 -22.12 -6.24 -5.32
CA ASN A 481 -21.12 -7.32 -5.37
C ASN A 481 -19.67 -6.84 -5.17
N LEU A 482 -19.40 -5.53 -5.15
CA LEU A 482 -18.04 -5.03 -4.98
C LEU A 482 -17.48 -5.34 -3.58
N PRO A 483 -16.18 -5.64 -3.46
CA PRO A 483 -15.53 -5.75 -2.16
C PRO A 483 -15.47 -4.40 -1.46
N VAL A 484 -15.21 -4.43 -0.16
CA VAL A 484 -15.18 -3.24 0.70
C VAL A 484 -13.76 -2.92 1.14
N CYS A 485 -13.40 -1.64 1.05
CA CYS A 485 -12.19 -1.06 1.58
C CYS A 485 -12.56 -0.17 2.78
N ILE A 486 -12.31 -0.63 4.00
CA ILE A 486 -12.56 0.20 5.18
C ILE A 486 -11.39 1.16 5.38
N ALA A 487 -11.69 2.45 5.36
CA ALA A 487 -10.77 3.53 5.66
C ALA A 487 -10.87 3.89 7.14
N LYS A 488 -9.84 3.54 7.92
CA LYS A 488 -9.80 3.60 9.38
C LYS A 488 -8.43 4.09 9.86
N THR A 489 -8.35 4.55 11.11
CA THR A 489 -7.04 4.78 11.75
C THR A 489 -6.18 3.51 11.75
N GLN A 490 -4.90 3.66 11.52
CA GLN A 490 -3.92 2.56 11.53
C GLN A 490 -3.41 2.20 12.93
N TYR A 491 -3.71 3.00 13.94
CA TYR A 491 -3.11 2.87 15.28
C TYR A 491 -3.90 1.98 16.24
N SER A 492 -5.08 1.55 15.87
CA SER A 492 -5.96 0.73 16.70
C SER A 492 -6.76 -0.24 15.85
N LEU A 493 -7.20 -1.35 16.44
CA LEU A 493 -8.24 -2.21 15.85
C LEU A 493 -9.60 -1.48 15.77
N SER A 494 -9.86 -0.52 16.67
CA SER A 494 -11.03 0.36 16.64
C SER A 494 -10.87 1.51 15.65
N ASP A 495 -11.95 2.26 15.39
CA ASP A 495 -11.94 3.56 14.71
C ASP A 495 -11.48 4.72 15.60
N ASN A 496 -11.25 4.47 16.90
CA ASN A 496 -10.68 5.40 17.86
C ASN A 496 -9.18 5.12 18.06
N PRO A 497 -8.25 6.01 17.65
CA PRO A 497 -6.82 5.79 17.76
C PRO A 497 -6.28 5.75 19.20
N GLN A 498 -7.09 6.12 20.19
CA GLN A 498 -6.71 6.08 21.61
C GLN A 498 -6.93 4.70 22.26
N LEU A 499 -7.70 3.83 21.61
CA LEU A 499 -7.98 2.48 22.10
C LEU A 499 -6.90 1.51 21.63
N LEU A 500 -5.84 1.36 22.42
CA LEU A 500 -4.67 0.54 22.09
C LEU A 500 -4.86 -0.94 22.50
N GLY A 501 -3.95 -1.80 22.04
CA GLY A 501 -3.92 -3.23 22.38
C GLY A 501 -5.00 -4.05 21.69
N LYS A 502 -5.88 -4.63 22.49
CA LYS A 502 -7.09 -5.34 22.03
C LYS A 502 -8.31 -4.69 22.69
N PRO A 503 -8.83 -3.60 22.11
CA PRO A 503 -10.03 -2.97 22.65
C PRO A 503 -11.22 -3.93 22.60
N GLY A 504 -12.10 -3.85 23.60
CA GLY A 504 -13.36 -4.57 23.67
C GLY A 504 -14.53 -3.61 23.81
N HIS A 505 -15.75 -4.07 23.54
CA HIS A 505 -16.99 -3.31 23.71
C HIS A 505 -17.02 -1.98 22.96
N PHE A 506 -16.69 -2.02 21.67
CA PHE A 506 -16.77 -0.85 20.80
C PHE A 506 -17.56 -1.14 19.52
N THR A 507 -18.08 -0.09 18.92
CA THR A 507 -18.82 -0.12 17.66
C THR A 507 -18.10 0.74 16.64
N ILE A 508 -17.86 0.22 15.44
CA ILE A 508 -17.31 1.00 14.32
C ILE A 508 -18.40 1.92 13.78
N THR A 509 -18.08 3.21 13.62
CA THR A 509 -19.01 4.17 13.02
C THR A 509 -18.60 4.51 11.60
N VAL A 510 -19.40 4.09 10.62
CA VAL A 510 -19.23 4.48 9.22
C VAL A 510 -19.85 5.86 9.04
N SER A 511 -18.99 6.86 8.87
CA SER A 511 -19.36 8.28 8.76
C SER A 511 -19.64 8.72 7.33
N ASP A 512 -19.03 8.05 6.34
CA ASP A 512 -19.22 8.30 4.92
C ASP A 512 -18.94 7.05 4.10
N ILE A 513 -19.46 7.01 2.85
CA ILE A 513 -19.25 5.89 1.93
C ILE A 513 -19.19 6.40 0.49
N ARG A 514 -18.29 5.84 -0.29
CA ARG A 514 -18.16 6.16 -1.71
C ARG A 514 -17.80 4.93 -2.53
N VAL A 515 -18.13 4.96 -3.81
CA VAL A 515 -17.71 3.93 -4.75
C VAL A 515 -16.49 4.40 -5.53
N SER A 516 -15.47 3.56 -5.61
CA SER A 516 -14.39 3.65 -6.58
C SER A 516 -14.74 2.69 -7.72
N ALA A 517 -15.61 3.14 -8.61
CA ALA A 517 -16.29 2.28 -9.59
C ALA A 517 -15.33 1.72 -10.65
N GLY A 518 -14.33 2.51 -11.06
CA GLY A 518 -13.29 2.08 -11.96
C GLY A 518 -12.30 1.11 -11.32
N ALA A 519 -11.94 1.35 -10.06
CA ALA A 519 -11.10 0.44 -9.29
C ALA A 519 -11.86 -0.84 -8.88
N GLY A 520 -13.17 -0.74 -8.73
CA GLY A 520 -14.04 -1.87 -8.45
C GLY A 520 -14.19 -2.21 -6.96
N PHE A 521 -14.20 -1.23 -6.05
CA PHE A 521 -14.47 -1.45 -4.63
C PHE A 521 -15.23 -0.29 -3.99
N ILE A 522 -15.87 -0.58 -2.87
CA ILE A 522 -16.55 0.40 -2.03
C ILE A 522 -15.60 0.89 -0.94
N VAL A 523 -15.50 2.21 -0.73
CA VAL A 523 -14.73 2.80 0.37
C VAL A 523 -15.69 3.22 1.49
N ALA A 524 -15.58 2.56 2.66
CA ALA A 524 -16.31 2.90 3.87
C ALA A 524 -15.39 3.69 4.81
N LEU A 525 -15.73 4.97 5.07
CA LEU A 525 -14.92 5.85 5.90
C LEU A 525 -15.42 5.83 7.35
N THR A 526 -14.48 5.62 8.26
CA THR A 526 -14.72 5.66 9.71
C THR A 526 -13.87 6.77 10.32
N GLY A 527 -14.50 7.68 11.04
CA GLY A 527 -13.79 8.84 11.62
C GLY A 527 -13.29 9.84 10.58
N ASP A 528 -12.32 10.67 10.96
CA ASP A 528 -11.74 11.74 10.13
C ASP A 528 -10.56 11.21 9.31
N ILE A 529 -10.85 10.65 8.15
CA ILE A 529 -9.81 10.19 7.22
C ILE A 529 -9.48 11.29 6.22
N MET A 530 -8.24 11.76 6.25
CA MET A 530 -7.74 12.83 5.37
C MET A 530 -7.13 12.24 4.11
N THR A 531 -7.64 12.65 2.95
CA THR A 531 -7.11 12.31 1.63
C THR A 531 -6.05 13.29 1.13
N MET A 532 -5.88 14.44 1.79
CA MET A 532 -4.80 15.40 1.57
C MET A 532 -4.09 15.65 2.90
N PRO A 533 -2.95 14.99 3.17
CA PRO A 533 -2.15 15.23 4.36
C PRO A 533 -1.61 16.67 4.39
N GLY A 534 -1.28 17.17 5.58
CA GLY A 534 -0.57 18.42 5.74
C GLY A 534 0.89 18.18 6.13
N LEU A 535 1.77 19.11 5.80
CA LEU A 535 3.13 19.08 6.34
C LEU A 535 3.10 19.26 7.86
N PRO A 536 3.96 18.55 8.63
CA PRO A 536 4.07 18.70 10.08
C PRO A 536 4.76 20.01 10.43
N LYS A 537 4.86 20.32 11.74
CA LYS A 537 5.56 21.52 12.23
C LYS A 537 7.04 21.55 11.80
N SER A 538 7.69 20.39 11.74
CA SER A 538 9.07 20.24 11.27
C SER A 538 9.09 19.14 10.20
N PRO A 539 8.83 19.47 8.93
CA PRO A 539 8.85 18.50 7.84
C PRO A 539 10.27 18.06 7.48
N ALA A 540 10.41 16.86 6.92
CA ALA A 540 11.69 16.35 6.41
C ALA A 540 12.31 17.28 5.36
N ALA A 541 11.48 17.96 4.59
CA ALA A 541 11.89 18.96 3.59
C ALA A 541 12.87 20.04 4.12
N LEU A 542 12.84 20.36 5.43
CA LEU A 542 13.76 21.34 6.03
C LEU A 542 15.20 20.82 6.19
N LYS A 543 15.43 19.53 5.99
CA LYS A 543 16.73 18.86 6.16
C LYS A 543 17.28 18.35 4.84
N ILE A 544 16.42 18.19 3.82
CA ILE A 544 16.82 17.70 2.51
C ILE A 544 17.50 18.83 1.76
N ASP A 545 18.70 18.56 1.21
CA ASP A 545 19.49 19.52 0.43
C ASP A 545 20.19 18.81 -0.73
N CYS A 546 20.62 19.58 -1.70
CA CYS A 546 21.33 19.11 -2.88
C CYS A 546 22.57 20.00 -3.11
N ASP A 547 23.75 19.40 -3.18
CA ASP A 547 24.99 20.11 -3.46
C ASP A 547 25.15 20.45 -4.95
N ASN A 548 26.22 21.20 -5.29
CA ASN A 548 26.50 21.60 -6.67
C ASN A 548 26.85 20.44 -7.62
N ASN A 549 27.12 19.25 -7.08
CA ASN A 549 27.40 18.04 -7.84
C ASN A 549 26.15 17.16 -8.01
N GLY A 550 25.02 17.57 -7.43
CA GLY A 550 23.79 16.81 -7.46
C GLY A 550 23.65 15.76 -6.35
N ASN A 551 24.57 15.73 -5.38
CA ASN A 551 24.47 14.79 -4.26
C ASN A 551 23.37 15.25 -3.28
N ILE A 552 22.47 14.36 -2.95
CA ILE A 552 21.38 14.62 -2.02
C ILE A 552 21.82 14.31 -0.59
N SER A 553 21.43 15.16 0.35
CA SER A 553 21.62 14.96 1.78
C SER A 553 20.30 15.10 2.54
N GLY A 554 20.22 14.56 3.75
CA GLY A 554 19.05 14.69 4.61
C GLY A 554 17.82 13.89 4.17
N LEU A 555 17.96 13.02 3.17
CA LEU A 555 16.91 12.10 2.73
C LEU A 555 16.98 10.81 3.56
N PHE A 556 16.63 10.88 4.87
CA PHE A 556 16.66 9.80 5.89
C PHE A 556 18.02 9.36 6.42
#